data_1d036e935cb3108fb53dd01aae69d6e6
#
_entry.id   1d036e935cb3108fb53dd01aae69d6e6
#
_cell.length_a   1.000
_cell.length_b   1.000
_cell.length_c   1.000
_cell.angle_alpha   90.00
_cell.angle_beta   90.00
_cell.angle_gamma   90.00
#
_symmetry.space_group_name_H-M   'P 1'
#
loop_
_entity.id
_entity.type
_entity.pdbx_description
1 polymer ?
#
loop_
_entity_poly.entity_id
_entity_poly.type
_entity_poly.pdbx_seq_one_letter_code
_entity_poly.pdbx_strand_id
1 'polypeptide(L)'
;MRGPDWNGRARRDRENHDMKRMLFVYNPTAGKGAAAAHLSGVVDQFTKAGWLTTVYPTQDKKDATRVARELGSYYDRVVCCGGDGTLSETAAGLLELSRPPLLGYIPSGSTNDCGATLRIPRGYKKAAELAAGDEEPLRWDIGTLNQQPFVYVAAFGAFTEVSYDTPQDLKK
;
A
#
# COMPACT_ATOMS: atom_id res chain seq x y z
N MET A 1 -27.56 -5.88 43.80
CA MET A 1 -26.54 -6.16 42.77
C MET A 1 -27.16 -5.88 41.43
N ARG A 2 -26.73 -4.83 40.69
CA ARG A 2 -27.13 -4.60 39.30
C ARG A 2 -26.27 -5.49 38.38
N GLY A 3 -26.92 -6.30 37.56
CA GLY A 3 -26.22 -7.17 36.61
C GLY A 3 -25.42 -6.36 35.55
N PRO A 4 -24.50 -6.99 34.83
CA PRO A 4 -23.64 -6.33 33.85
C PRO A 4 -24.48 -5.72 32.71
N ASP A 5 -24.20 -4.46 32.38
CA ASP A 5 -24.86 -3.72 31.32
C ASP A 5 -24.44 -4.25 29.92
N TRP A 6 -25.20 -5.20 29.42
CA TRP A 6 -25.01 -5.79 28.09
C TRP A 6 -25.31 -4.82 26.94
N ASN A 7 -26.06 -3.73 27.18
CA ASN A 7 -26.35 -2.71 26.18
C ASN A 7 -25.12 -1.85 25.84
N GLY A 8 -24.21 -1.66 26.77
CA GLY A 8 -22.95 -0.94 26.53
C GLY A 8 -21.98 -1.70 25.63
N ARG A 9 -22.01 -3.05 25.62
CA ARG A 9 -21.22 -3.87 24.69
C ARG A 9 -21.77 -3.81 23.27
N ALA A 10 -23.08 -3.98 23.10
CA ALA A 10 -23.74 -3.93 21.80
C ALA A 10 -23.62 -2.56 21.10
N ARG A 11 -23.43 -1.48 21.88
CA ARG A 11 -23.17 -0.14 21.33
C ARG A 11 -21.72 0.02 20.88
N ARG A 12 -20.76 -0.47 21.67
CA ARG A 12 -19.33 -0.50 21.31
C ARG A 12 -19.07 -1.39 20.09
N ASP A 13 -19.74 -2.52 19.97
CA ASP A 13 -19.61 -3.43 18.82
C ASP A 13 -20.19 -2.81 17.53
N ARG A 14 -21.22 -1.95 17.63
CA ARG A 14 -21.74 -1.18 16.49
C ARG A 14 -20.84 -0.01 16.09
N GLU A 15 -20.27 0.71 17.05
CA GLU A 15 -19.32 1.80 16.80
C GLU A 15 -18.00 1.29 16.19
N ASN A 16 -17.60 0.03 16.51
CA ASN A 16 -16.41 -0.59 15.92
C ASN A 16 -16.68 -1.16 14.51
N HIS A 17 -17.93 -1.29 14.07
CA HIS A 17 -18.34 -1.75 12.73
C HIS A 17 -18.36 -0.60 11.70
N ASP A 18 -18.37 0.66 12.17
CA ASP A 18 -18.38 1.86 11.32
C ASP A 18 -16.98 2.45 11.09
N MET A 19 -15.93 1.93 11.72
CA MET A 19 -14.56 2.41 11.48
C MET A 19 -14.03 1.90 10.16
N LYS A 20 -13.64 2.82 9.27
CA LYS A 20 -12.96 2.50 8.00
C LYS A 20 -11.68 1.71 8.30
N ARG A 21 -11.49 0.59 7.62
CA ARG A 21 -10.35 -0.32 7.82
C ARG A 21 -9.34 -0.19 6.70
N MET A 22 -8.07 -0.04 7.07
CA MET A 22 -6.97 0.09 6.12
C MET A 22 -5.95 -1.03 6.31
N LEU A 23 -5.55 -1.67 5.21
CA LEU A 23 -4.38 -2.54 5.16
C LEU A 23 -3.19 -1.71 4.65
N PHE A 24 -2.18 -1.54 5.47
CA PHE A 24 -0.94 -0.85 5.12
C PHE A 24 0.17 -1.86 4.89
N VAL A 25 0.48 -2.13 3.63
CA VAL A 25 1.55 -3.03 3.19
C VAL A 25 2.80 -2.20 2.92
N TYR A 26 3.90 -2.43 3.62
CA TYR A 26 5.12 -1.68 3.39
C TYR A 26 6.33 -2.60 3.21
N ASN A 27 7.24 -2.19 2.33
CA ASN A 27 8.51 -2.85 2.14
C ASN A 27 9.55 -2.23 3.10
N PRO A 28 9.99 -2.94 4.15
CA PRO A 28 10.89 -2.38 5.16
C PRO A 28 12.29 -2.05 4.60
N THR A 29 12.70 -2.67 3.50
CA THR A 29 14.01 -2.46 2.87
C THR A 29 14.00 -1.37 1.79
N ALA A 30 12.81 -0.88 1.38
CA ALA A 30 12.69 0.15 0.37
C ALA A 30 13.39 1.45 0.79
N GLY A 31 14.03 2.12 -0.16
CA GLY A 31 14.71 3.40 0.08
C GLY A 31 15.78 3.33 1.17
N LYS A 32 16.55 2.25 1.22
CA LYS A 32 17.57 2.00 2.27
C LYS A 32 16.99 1.95 3.69
N GLY A 33 15.77 1.41 3.85
CA GLY A 33 15.09 1.27 5.14
C GLY A 33 14.35 2.52 5.61
N ALA A 34 14.27 3.58 4.81
CA ALA A 34 13.59 4.81 5.19
C ALA A 34 12.10 4.62 5.49
N ALA A 35 11.43 3.67 4.82
CA ALA A 35 10.03 3.35 5.09
C ALA A 35 9.79 2.95 6.54
N ALA A 36 10.65 2.10 7.11
CA ALA A 36 10.56 1.66 8.50
C ALA A 36 10.78 2.81 9.49
N ALA A 37 11.72 3.71 9.21
CA ALA A 37 12.01 4.87 10.06
C ALA A 37 10.84 5.87 10.14
N HIS A 38 9.98 5.93 9.11
CA HIS A 38 8.84 6.84 9.05
C HIS A 38 7.50 6.18 9.42
N LEU A 39 7.49 4.89 9.77
CA LEU A 39 6.29 4.09 10.02
C LEU A 39 5.33 4.75 11.03
N SER A 40 5.83 5.17 12.18
CA SER A 40 5.00 5.77 13.23
C SER A 40 4.31 7.06 12.75
N GLY A 41 5.03 7.90 11.98
CA GLY A 41 4.48 9.13 11.43
C GLY A 41 3.43 8.89 10.34
N VAL A 42 3.56 7.81 9.56
CA VAL A 42 2.57 7.39 8.56
C VAL A 42 1.31 6.88 9.24
N VAL A 43 1.44 5.97 10.20
CA VAL A 43 0.31 5.41 10.96
C VAL A 43 -0.44 6.51 11.72
N ASP A 44 0.26 7.49 12.30
CA ASP A 44 -0.36 8.66 12.94
C ASP A 44 -1.25 9.45 11.97
N GLN A 45 -0.83 9.64 10.69
CA GLN A 45 -1.68 10.28 9.68
C GLN A 45 -2.94 9.46 9.38
N PHE A 46 -2.82 8.15 9.24
CA PHE A 46 -3.96 7.26 9.01
C PHE A 46 -4.97 7.30 10.17
N THR A 47 -4.46 7.26 11.40
CA THR A 47 -5.30 7.36 12.60
C THR A 47 -6.02 8.72 12.67
N LYS A 48 -5.33 9.83 12.35
CA LYS A 48 -5.93 11.18 12.29
C LYS A 48 -7.01 11.29 11.21
N ALA A 49 -6.88 10.55 10.12
CA ALA A 49 -7.88 10.46 9.06
C ALA A 49 -9.03 9.46 9.38
N GLY A 50 -9.06 8.89 10.59
CA GLY A 50 -10.14 8.01 11.06
C GLY A 50 -10.02 6.55 10.62
N TRP A 51 -8.83 6.10 10.20
CA TRP A 51 -8.60 4.72 9.77
C TRP A 51 -8.15 3.81 10.91
N LEU A 52 -8.76 2.63 11.01
CA LEU A 52 -8.21 1.50 11.76
C LEU A 52 -7.21 0.77 10.86
N THR A 53 -5.92 0.88 11.17
CA THR A 53 -4.86 0.42 10.28
C THR A 53 -4.25 -0.89 10.74
N THR A 54 -4.26 -1.90 9.87
CA THR A 54 -3.43 -3.09 10.01
C THR A 54 -2.13 -2.89 9.23
N VAL A 55 -0.99 -3.02 9.89
CA VAL A 55 0.34 -2.81 9.30
C VAL A 55 0.95 -4.16 8.97
N TYR A 56 1.37 -4.33 7.70
CA TYR A 56 2.02 -5.54 7.22
C TYR A 56 3.37 -5.24 6.58
N PRO A 57 4.50 -5.60 7.20
CA PRO A 57 5.83 -5.56 6.57
C PRO A 57 6.01 -6.74 5.63
N THR A 58 6.35 -6.48 4.37
CA THR A 58 6.68 -7.56 3.43
C THR A 58 7.98 -8.25 3.81
N GLN A 59 8.05 -9.57 3.63
CA GLN A 59 9.20 -10.38 4.00
C GLN A 59 10.02 -10.81 2.77
N ASP A 60 9.35 -11.10 1.64
CA ASP A 60 9.95 -11.64 0.44
C ASP A 60 9.38 -11.01 -0.83
N LYS A 61 9.98 -11.35 -1.98
CA LYS A 61 9.40 -11.04 -3.30
C LYS A 61 8.01 -11.64 -3.44
N LYS A 62 7.09 -10.91 -4.05
CA LYS A 62 5.67 -11.27 -4.25
C LYS A 62 4.84 -11.39 -2.95
N ASP A 63 5.41 -11.07 -1.80
CA ASP A 63 4.65 -11.09 -0.54
C ASP A 63 3.56 -10.03 -0.55
N ALA A 64 3.82 -8.86 -1.14
CA ALA A 64 2.80 -7.82 -1.33
C ALA A 64 1.64 -8.31 -2.21
N THR A 65 1.91 -9.11 -3.27
CA THR A 65 0.87 -9.72 -4.10
C THR A 65 0.02 -10.70 -3.29
N ARG A 66 0.68 -11.58 -2.54
CA ARG A 66 0.00 -12.58 -1.70
C ARG A 66 -0.92 -11.91 -0.69
N VAL A 67 -0.40 -10.95 0.07
CA VAL A 67 -1.15 -10.27 1.13
C VAL A 67 -2.31 -9.43 0.56
N ALA A 68 -2.09 -8.72 -0.54
CA ALA A 68 -3.15 -7.95 -1.19
C ALA A 68 -4.28 -8.86 -1.68
N ARG A 69 -3.96 -10.03 -2.27
CA ARG A 69 -4.95 -11.02 -2.70
C ARG A 69 -5.71 -11.66 -1.53
N GLU A 70 -4.98 -12.08 -0.49
CA GLU A 70 -5.59 -12.85 0.62
C GLU A 70 -6.36 -11.95 1.59
N LEU A 71 -5.90 -10.72 1.83
CA LEU A 71 -6.46 -9.84 2.84
C LEU A 71 -7.19 -8.63 2.29
N GLY A 72 -6.92 -8.20 1.05
CA GLY A 72 -7.42 -6.94 0.51
C GLY A 72 -8.94 -6.78 0.61
N SER A 73 -9.71 -7.86 0.42
CA SER A 73 -11.18 -7.83 0.48
C SER A 73 -11.75 -7.56 1.88
N TYR A 74 -10.95 -7.67 2.94
CA TYR A 74 -11.38 -7.40 4.31
C TYR A 74 -11.20 -5.94 4.73
N TYR A 75 -10.69 -5.09 3.83
CA TYR A 75 -10.37 -3.69 4.09
C TYR A 75 -11.05 -2.76 3.09
N ASP A 76 -11.39 -1.57 3.54
CA ASP A 76 -11.99 -0.53 2.70
C ASP A 76 -10.95 0.14 1.81
N ARG A 77 -9.68 0.09 2.22
CA ARG A 77 -8.53 0.64 1.47
C ARG A 77 -7.28 -0.19 1.73
N VAL A 78 -6.48 -0.36 0.67
CA VAL A 78 -5.11 -0.87 0.78
C VAL A 78 -4.15 0.27 0.45
N VAL A 79 -3.15 0.49 1.28
CA VAL A 79 -2.08 1.45 1.01
C VAL A 79 -0.77 0.69 0.94
N CYS A 80 -0.01 0.85 -0.15
CA CYS A 80 1.34 0.30 -0.22
C CYS A 80 2.40 1.39 -0.07
N CYS A 81 3.48 1.06 0.64
CA CYS A 81 4.66 1.90 0.79
C CYS A 81 5.89 1.12 0.32
N GLY A 82 6.50 1.59 -0.76
CA GLY A 82 7.62 0.91 -1.40
C GLY A 82 8.05 1.61 -2.68
N GLY A 83 8.84 0.94 -3.48
CA GLY A 83 9.15 1.34 -4.86
C GLY A 83 8.06 0.89 -5.84
N ASP A 84 8.31 1.15 -7.14
CA ASP A 84 7.38 0.78 -8.22
C ASP A 84 7.13 -0.74 -8.30
N GLY A 85 8.10 -1.57 -7.87
CA GLY A 85 7.94 -3.02 -7.75
C GLY A 85 6.90 -3.40 -6.67
N THR A 86 6.96 -2.79 -5.48
CA THR A 86 5.98 -3.04 -4.41
C THR A 86 4.58 -2.59 -4.83
N LEU A 87 4.49 -1.45 -5.53
CA LEU A 87 3.23 -0.98 -6.09
C LEU A 87 2.66 -1.99 -7.09
N SER A 88 3.47 -2.46 -8.04
CA SER A 88 3.05 -3.44 -9.05
C SER A 88 2.62 -4.77 -8.42
N GLU A 89 3.36 -5.26 -7.43
CA GLU A 89 3.00 -6.47 -6.69
C GLU A 89 1.67 -6.32 -5.95
N THR A 90 1.47 -5.19 -5.26
CA THR A 90 0.21 -4.94 -4.53
C THR A 90 -0.97 -4.84 -5.49
N ALA A 91 -0.82 -4.11 -6.59
CA ALA A 91 -1.83 -3.99 -7.62
C ALA A 91 -2.16 -5.36 -8.24
N ALA A 92 -1.15 -6.18 -8.53
CA ALA A 92 -1.35 -7.53 -9.08
C ALA A 92 -2.23 -8.40 -8.15
N GLY A 93 -1.99 -8.36 -6.85
CA GLY A 93 -2.81 -9.09 -5.89
C GLY A 93 -4.25 -8.56 -5.80
N LEU A 94 -4.44 -7.25 -5.86
CA LEU A 94 -5.77 -6.64 -5.84
C LEU A 94 -6.58 -6.95 -7.11
N LEU A 95 -5.93 -7.05 -8.26
CA LEU A 95 -6.60 -7.39 -9.53
C LEU A 95 -7.22 -8.80 -9.56
N GLU A 96 -6.79 -9.68 -8.66
CA GLU A 96 -7.39 -11.02 -8.51
C GLU A 96 -8.70 -10.99 -7.71
N LEU A 97 -9.04 -9.86 -7.07
CA LEU A 97 -10.28 -9.71 -6.30
C LEU A 97 -11.46 -9.31 -7.20
N SER A 98 -12.62 -9.88 -6.94
CA SER A 98 -13.86 -9.50 -7.65
C SER A 98 -14.30 -8.05 -7.39
N ARG A 99 -13.94 -7.51 -6.25
CA ARG A 99 -14.19 -6.12 -5.83
C ARG A 99 -12.95 -5.60 -5.09
N PRO A 100 -11.95 -5.11 -5.82
CA PRO A 100 -10.76 -4.58 -5.18
C PRO A 100 -11.07 -3.28 -4.43
N PRO A 101 -10.49 -3.09 -3.23
CA PRO A 101 -10.53 -1.80 -2.56
C PRO A 101 -9.68 -0.76 -3.31
N LEU A 102 -9.84 0.51 -2.94
CA LEU A 102 -8.96 1.56 -3.45
C LEU A 102 -7.51 1.31 -3.02
N LEU A 103 -6.57 1.57 -3.94
CA LEU A 103 -5.15 1.47 -3.68
C LEU A 103 -4.54 2.86 -3.48
N GLY A 104 -3.99 3.12 -2.30
CA GLY A 104 -3.12 4.26 -2.02
C GLY A 104 -1.64 3.90 -2.20
N TYR A 105 -0.81 4.90 -2.53
CA TYR A 105 0.61 4.68 -2.73
C TYR A 105 1.47 5.72 -2.01
N ILE A 106 2.45 5.26 -1.26
CA ILE A 106 3.50 6.07 -0.62
C ILE A 106 4.84 5.68 -1.25
N PRO A 107 5.38 6.51 -2.16
CA PRO A 107 6.65 6.24 -2.83
C PRO A 107 7.81 6.24 -1.84
N SER A 108 8.54 5.13 -1.74
CA SER A 108 9.71 5.00 -0.86
C SER A 108 10.88 4.24 -1.51
N GLY A 109 10.79 3.94 -2.79
CA GLY A 109 11.88 3.33 -3.57
C GLY A 109 12.94 4.34 -3.99
N SER A 110 13.92 3.86 -4.77
CA SER A 110 15.02 4.70 -5.27
C SER A 110 14.58 5.67 -6.38
N THR A 111 13.77 5.22 -7.32
CA THR A 111 13.36 5.98 -8.52
C THR A 111 11.96 6.57 -8.34
N ASN A 112 10.96 5.72 -8.01
CA ASN A 112 9.56 6.10 -7.83
C ASN A 112 8.95 6.83 -9.04
N ASP A 113 9.16 6.29 -10.23
CA ASP A 113 8.70 6.89 -11.49
C ASP A 113 7.18 7.03 -11.54
N CYS A 114 6.47 6.00 -11.08
CA CYS A 114 5.02 6.04 -10.95
C CYS A 114 4.55 7.15 -10.01
N GLY A 115 5.20 7.28 -8.85
CA GLY A 115 4.90 8.35 -7.88
C GLY A 115 5.11 9.75 -8.44
N ALA A 116 6.17 9.94 -9.24
CA ALA A 116 6.46 11.20 -9.91
C ALA A 116 5.41 11.53 -10.99
N THR A 117 5.04 10.54 -11.80
CA THR A 117 4.01 10.67 -12.85
C THR A 117 2.65 11.02 -12.26
N LEU A 118 2.27 10.37 -11.17
CA LEU A 118 1.03 10.63 -10.42
C LEU A 118 1.08 11.92 -9.59
N ARG A 119 2.22 12.62 -9.58
CA ARG A 119 2.45 13.84 -8.78
C ARG A 119 2.18 13.65 -7.29
N ILE A 120 2.47 12.46 -6.77
CA ILE A 120 2.31 12.18 -5.34
C ILE A 120 3.27 13.08 -4.56
N PRO A 121 2.80 13.74 -3.49
CA PRO A 121 3.63 14.64 -2.70
C PRO A 121 4.89 13.93 -2.19
N ARG A 122 6.03 14.62 -2.24
CA ARG A 122 7.28 14.11 -1.66
C ARG A 122 7.18 14.11 -0.12
N GLY A 123 7.70 13.07 0.48
CA GLY A 123 7.74 12.89 1.93
C GLY A 123 6.57 12.07 2.47
N TYR A 124 6.89 11.18 3.39
CA TYR A 124 6.00 10.14 3.91
C TYR A 124 4.69 10.67 4.48
N LYS A 125 4.74 11.76 5.27
CA LYS A 125 3.54 12.35 5.88
C LYS A 125 2.55 12.84 4.85
N LYS A 126 3.00 13.67 3.89
CA LYS A 126 2.11 14.24 2.86
C LYS A 126 1.56 13.17 1.92
N ALA A 127 2.37 12.16 1.57
CA ALA A 127 1.91 11.03 0.79
C ALA A 127 0.90 10.17 1.57
N ALA A 128 1.07 10.02 2.90
CA ALA A 128 0.13 9.32 3.76
C ALA A 128 -1.20 10.09 3.90
N GLU A 129 -1.16 11.42 4.04
CA GLU A 129 -2.36 12.28 4.03
C GLU A 129 -3.16 12.07 2.73
N LEU A 130 -2.51 12.12 1.57
CA LEU A 130 -3.16 11.88 0.28
C LEU A 130 -3.71 10.45 0.20
N ALA A 131 -2.94 9.43 0.60
CA ALA A 131 -3.37 8.04 0.54
C ALA A 131 -4.54 7.72 1.48
N ALA A 132 -4.69 8.48 2.57
CA ALA A 132 -5.78 8.33 3.55
C ALA A 132 -6.98 9.23 3.27
N GLY A 133 -6.83 10.24 2.41
CA GLY A 133 -7.85 11.23 2.10
C GLY A 133 -9.03 10.68 1.32
N ASP A 134 -10.08 11.49 1.22
CA ASP A 134 -11.32 11.18 0.50
C ASP A 134 -11.38 11.88 -0.88
N GLU A 135 -10.20 12.22 -1.47
CA GLU A 135 -10.12 12.79 -2.81
C GLU A 135 -10.65 11.80 -3.87
N GLU A 136 -11.08 12.33 -5.00
CA GLU A 136 -11.56 11.54 -6.13
C GLU A 136 -10.47 10.55 -6.61
N PRO A 137 -10.74 9.25 -6.63
CA PRO A 137 -9.75 8.26 -7.04
C PRO A 137 -9.37 8.42 -8.51
N LEU A 138 -8.09 8.39 -8.80
CA LEU A 138 -7.61 8.32 -10.17
C LEU A 138 -7.82 6.92 -10.74
N ARG A 139 -8.43 6.83 -11.93
CA ARG A 139 -8.48 5.60 -12.71
C ARG A 139 -7.17 5.46 -13.48
N TRP A 140 -6.49 4.34 -13.28
CA TRP A 140 -5.21 4.05 -13.89
C TRP A 140 -5.28 2.73 -14.64
N ASP A 141 -4.87 2.75 -15.91
CA ASP A 141 -4.81 1.54 -16.73
C ASP A 141 -3.62 0.68 -16.31
N ILE A 142 -3.83 -0.62 -16.25
CA ILE A 142 -2.80 -1.60 -15.93
C ILE A 142 -2.53 -2.45 -17.15
N GLY A 143 -1.27 -2.44 -17.60
CA GLY A 143 -0.82 -3.28 -18.67
C GLY A 143 -0.56 -4.72 -18.22
N THR A 144 -0.59 -5.67 -19.17
CA THR A 144 -0.17 -7.06 -18.93
C THR A 144 0.86 -7.50 -19.94
N LEU A 145 1.91 -8.15 -19.50
CA LEU A 145 2.90 -8.80 -20.35
C LEU A 145 3.06 -10.26 -19.89
N ASN A 146 2.81 -11.21 -20.80
CA ASN A 146 2.81 -12.64 -20.44
C ASN A 146 1.97 -12.96 -19.21
N GLN A 147 0.76 -12.40 -19.15
CA GLN A 147 -0.17 -12.52 -18.01
C GLN A 147 0.33 -11.91 -16.67
N GLN A 148 1.47 -11.23 -16.67
CA GLN A 148 1.97 -10.51 -15.52
C GLN A 148 1.52 -9.04 -15.60
N PRO A 149 0.75 -8.53 -14.63
CA PRO A 149 0.35 -7.13 -14.61
C PRO A 149 1.54 -6.23 -14.26
N PHE A 150 1.58 -5.06 -14.88
CA PHE A 150 2.52 -4.00 -14.54
C PHE A 150 1.80 -2.64 -14.49
N VAL A 151 2.18 -1.82 -13.52
CA VAL A 151 1.51 -0.52 -13.26
C VAL A 151 2.12 0.60 -14.10
N TYR A 152 3.43 0.58 -14.36
CA TYR A 152 4.11 1.71 -14.99
C TYR A 152 4.81 1.34 -16.28
N VAL A 153 5.78 0.42 -16.26
CA VAL A 153 6.55 0.04 -17.43
C VAL A 153 6.87 -1.45 -17.46
N ALA A 154 6.76 -2.06 -18.63
CA ALA A 154 7.35 -3.35 -18.94
C ALA A 154 8.41 -3.15 -20.02
N ALA A 155 9.63 -3.58 -19.77
CA ALA A 155 10.75 -3.45 -20.70
C ALA A 155 11.35 -4.82 -21.01
N PHE A 156 11.78 -5.03 -22.25
CA PHE A 156 12.45 -6.25 -22.69
C PHE A 156 13.52 -5.91 -23.74
N GLY A 157 14.51 -6.77 -23.86
CA GLY A 157 15.62 -6.63 -24.83
C GLY A 157 16.96 -6.41 -24.15
N ALA A 158 17.97 -6.00 -24.94
CA ALA A 158 19.32 -5.78 -24.44
C ALA A 158 19.36 -4.76 -23.27
N PHE A 159 20.17 -5.06 -22.26
CA PHE A 159 20.37 -4.20 -21.06
C PHE A 159 19.20 -4.12 -20.07
N THR A 160 18.07 -4.76 -20.27
CA THR A 160 16.98 -4.71 -19.29
C THR A 160 17.33 -5.47 -18.01
N GLU A 161 18.16 -6.50 -18.07
CA GLU A 161 18.62 -7.27 -16.91
C GLU A 161 19.49 -6.44 -15.95
N VAL A 162 20.27 -5.48 -16.48
CA VAL A 162 21.15 -4.63 -15.69
C VAL A 162 20.39 -3.88 -14.58
N SER A 163 19.15 -3.50 -14.84
CA SER A 163 18.32 -2.79 -13.85
C SER A 163 17.85 -3.68 -12.71
N TYR A 164 17.67 -4.99 -12.96
CA TYR A 164 17.18 -5.95 -11.95
C TYR A 164 18.32 -6.57 -11.16
N ASP A 165 19.46 -6.82 -11.80
CA ASP A 165 20.62 -7.48 -11.18
C ASP A 165 21.56 -6.51 -10.46
N THR A 166 21.36 -5.20 -10.62
CA THR A 166 22.16 -4.21 -9.89
C THR A 166 21.84 -4.26 -8.40
N PRO A 167 22.81 -4.56 -7.52
CA PRO A 167 22.63 -4.53 -6.08
C PRO A 167 22.08 -3.19 -5.60
N GLN A 168 21.25 -3.22 -4.56
CA GLN A 168 20.57 -2.01 -4.06
C GLN A 168 21.51 -0.91 -3.57
N ASP A 169 22.69 -1.29 -3.10
CA ASP A 169 23.76 -0.41 -2.65
C ASP A 169 24.49 0.34 -3.80
N LEU A 170 24.36 -0.17 -5.03
CA LEU A 170 24.92 0.47 -6.23
C LEU A 170 23.90 1.33 -7.00
N LYS A 171 22.62 1.26 -6.66
CA LYS A 171 21.60 2.13 -7.24
C LYS A 171 21.69 3.53 -6.60
N LYS A 172 22.25 4.48 -7.34
CA LYS A 172 22.37 5.88 -6.94
C LYS A 172 21.13 6.67 -7.32
#